data_b42add352cb3c2ea630e339e7ad0d3a6
#
_entry.id   b42add352cb3c2ea630e339e7ad0d3a6
#
_cell.length_a   1.000
_cell.length_b   1.000
_cell.length_c   1.000
_cell.angle_alpha   90.00
_cell.angle_beta   90.00
_cell.angle_gamma   90.00
#
_symmetry.space_group_name_H-M   'P 1'
#
loop_
_entity.id
_entity.type
_entity.pdbx_description
1 polymer ?
#
loop_
_entity_poly.entity_id
_entity_poly.type
_entity_poly.pdbx_seq_one_letter_code
_entity_poly.pdbx_strand_id
1 'polypeptide(L)'
;MSNGMRSFDFSNILVLVAEHNNYMRQTIRSILRTFNIGDIIEMQNPDDAWDMFCATPPDVVFADWAPGFNGMGLLQKIRRDPKSPNPFVPIIIVTSMSDKKNVLTARDLGMTEFLAKPFSQKQIYLGLRIVAEQPRAFIKTGNFFGPDRRHRNLGVQKNRRGEGNNNQSVAGDDAPTTNVII
;
A
#
# COMPACT_ATOMS: atom_id res chain seq x y z
N MET A 1 32.86 -6.23 -6.02
CA MET A 1 31.84 -5.72 -6.97
C MET A 1 30.64 -5.29 -6.12
N SER A 2 30.55 -4.00 -5.84
CA SER A 2 29.47 -3.44 -5.02
C SER A 2 28.20 -3.43 -5.87
N ASN A 3 27.25 -4.25 -5.46
CA ASN A 3 25.90 -4.24 -6.02
C ASN A 3 25.27 -2.91 -5.61
N GLY A 4 25.32 -1.91 -6.52
CA GLY A 4 24.81 -0.57 -6.28
C GLY A 4 23.32 -0.64 -5.99
N MET A 5 22.96 -0.59 -4.71
CA MET A 5 21.60 -0.36 -4.28
C MET A 5 21.19 0.99 -4.87
N ARG A 6 20.26 0.99 -5.85
CA ARG A 6 19.72 2.24 -6.38
C ARG A 6 19.16 3.01 -5.20
N SER A 7 19.76 4.14 -4.90
CA SER A 7 19.25 5.09 -3.91
C SER A 7 18.04 5.76 -4.54
N PHE A 8 16.86 5.57 -3.96
CA PHE A 8 15.66 6.30 -4.36
C PHE A 8 15.75 7.71 -3.79
N ASP A 9 15.48 8.67 -4.64
CA ASP A 9 15.30 10.06 -4.22
C ASP A 9 13.83 10.27 -3.86
N PHE A 10 13.56 10.49 -2.59
CA PHE A 10 12.24 10.79 -2.07
C PHE A 10 12.03 12.28 -1.77
N SER A 11 12.91 13.16 -2.22
CA SER A 11 12.89 14.58 -1.86
C SER A 11 11.64 15.33 -2.35
N ASN A 12 11.01 14.85 -3.41
CA ASN A 12 9.89 15.51 -4.07
C ASN A 12 8.52 14.88 -3.75
N ILE A 13 8.45 13.96 -2.78
CA ILE A 13 7.17 13.35 -2.42
C ILE A 13 6.54 14.02 -1.21
N LEU A 14 5.22 14.13 -1.23
CA LEU A 14 4.39 14.56 -0.11
C LEU A 14 3.85 13.32 0.63
N VAL A 15 4.10 13.25 1.92
CA VAL A 15 3.67 12.13 2.77
C VAL A 15 2.64 12.62 3.79
N LEU A 16 1.49 11.95 3.86
CA LEU A 16 0.51 12.13 4.93
C LEU A 16 0.71 11.06 6.00
N VAL A 17 0.92 11.48 7.24
CA VAL A 17 1.04 10.60 8.43
C VAL A 17 -0.18 10.81 9.32
N ALA A 18 -1.07 9.84 9.31
CA ALA A 18 -2.29 9.79 10.12
C ALA A 18 -2.09 8.83 11.30
N GLU A 19 -1.69 9.36 12.45
CA GLU A 19 -1.30 8.61 13.65
C GLU A 19 -1.72 9.41 14.90
N HIS A 20 -2.50 8.80 15.81
CA HIS A 20 -3.00 9.49 16.99
C HIS A 20 -1.93 9.70 18.08
N ASN A 21 -1.00 8.75 18.22
CA ASN A 21 0.06 8.82 19.22
C ASN A 21 1.14 9.81 18.79
N ASN A 22 1.29 10.90 19.53
CA ASN A 22 2.23 11.97 19.21
C ASN A 22 3.69 11.49 19.11
N TYR A 23 4.12 10.61 20.04
CA TYR A 23 5.48 10.07 20.02
C TYR A 23 5.72 9.24 18.76
N MET A 24 4.77 8.39 18.39
CA MET A 24 4.87 7.54 17.20
C MET A 24 4.85 8.38 15.93
N ARG A 25 4.00 9.40 15.87
CA ARG A 25 3.93 10.33 14.74
C ARG A 25 5.25 11.07 14.54
N GLN A 26 5.84 11.60 15.63
CA GLN A 26 7.17 12.23 15.58
C GLN A 26 8.28 11.24 15.19
N THR A 27 8.20 9.99 15.65
CA THR A 27 9.14 8.93 15.28
C THR A 27 9.09 8.66 13.78
N ILE A 28 7.89 8.46 13.20
CA ILE A 28 7.72 8.27 11.75
C ILE A 28 8.28 9.50 11.00
N ARG A 29 7.90 10.70 11.39
CA ARG A 29 8.41 11.93 10.78
C ARG A 29 9.93 12.01 10.81
N SER A 30 10.55 11.73 11.96
CA SER A 30 12.01 11.78 12.10
C SER A 30 12.69 10.78 11.17
N ILE A 31 12.15 9.57 11.04
CA ILE A 31 12.66 8.56 10.11
C ILE A 31 12.49 9.03 8.65
N LEU A 32 11.33 9.55 8.27
CA LEU A 32 11.07 10.05 6.92
C LEU A 32 12.03 11.17 6.53
N ARG A 33 12.36 12.06 7.48
CA ARG A 33 13.37 13.11 7.28
C ARG A 33 14.77 12.56 6.98
N THR A 34 15.15 11.40 7.52
CA THR A 34 16.44 10.76 7.20
C THR A 34 16.52 10.28 5.75
N PHE A 35 15.38 10.14 5.07
CA PHE A 35 15.29 9.81 3.64
C PHE A 35 15.14 11.04 2.75
N ASN A 36 15.39 12.23 3.30
CA ASN A 36 15.29 13.52 2.62
C ASN A 36 13.86 13.90 2.18
N ILE A 37 12.82 13.30 2.80
CA ILE A 37 11.44 13.69 2.55
C ILE A 37 11.18 15.02 3.26
N GLY A 38 10.95 16.08 2.46
CA GLY A 38 10.73 17.44 2.93
C GLY A 38 9.27 17.73 3.31
N ASP A 39 8.33 17.18 2.56
CA ASP A 39 6.91 17.51 2.69
C ASP A 39 6.18 16.40 3.44
N ILE A 40 5.89 16.65 4.72
CA ILE A 40 5.22 15.72 5.62
C ILE A 40 4.07 16.42 6.32
N ILE A 41 2.86 15.96 6.07
CA ILE A 41 1.64 16.41 6.73
C ILE A 41 1.30 15.42 7.84
N GLU A 42 1.04 15.93 9.04
CA GLU A 42 0.76 15.11 10.23
C GLU A 42 -0.65 15.37 10.73
N MET A 43 -1.46 14.30 10.88
CA MET A 43 -2.83 14.36 11.39
C MET A 43 -3.02 13.40 12.56
N GLN A 44 -3.81 13.85 13.56
CA GLN A 44 -4.01 13.11 14.82
C GLN A 44 -5.27 12.24 14.80
N ASN A 45 -6.19 12.52 13.91
CA ASN A 45 -7.44 11.79 13.77
C ASN A 45 -7.76 11.50 12.30
N PRO A 46 -8.61 10.48 12.02
CA PRO A 46 -8.90 10.06 10.66
C PRO A 46 -9.74 11.06 9.86
N ASP A 47 -10.57 11.89 10.51
CA ASP A 47 -11.42 12.86 9.81
C ASP A 47 -10.59 14.04 9.31
N ASP A 48 -9.72 14.61 10.15
CA ASP A 48 -8.77 15.64 9.71
C ASP A 48 -7.82 15.10 8.63
N ALA A 49 -7.40 13.83 8.75
CA ALA A 49 -6.58 13.18 7.73
C ALA A 49 -7.32 13.05 6.40
N TRP A 50 -8.61 12.76 6.43
CA TRP A 50 -9.45 12.74 5.23
C TRP A 50 -9.61 14.12 4.61
N ASP A 51 -9.91 15.13 5.42
CA ASP A 51 -10.11 16.51 4.93
C ASP A 51 -8.81 17.05 4.32
N MET A 52 -7.67 16.76 4.94
CA MET A 52 -6.36 17.14 4.42
C MET A 52 -6.01 16.36 3.15
N PHE A 53 -6.32 15.06 3.10
CA PHE A 53 -6.15 14.24 1.90
C PHE A 53 -6.94 14.79 0.70
N CYS A 54 -8.15 15.29 0.94
CA CYS A 54 -8.97 15.90 -0.10
C CYS A 54 -8.43 17.27 -0.53
N ALA A 55 -7.93 18.07 0.40
CA ALA A 55 -7.42 19.40 0.13
C ALA A 55 -6.03 19.39 -0.54
N THR A 56 -5.18 18.47 -0.13
CA THR A 56 -3.78 18.36 -0.59
C THR A 56 -3.44 16.87 -0.77
N PRO A 57 -3.76 16.28 -1.94
CA PRO A 57 -3.55 14.85 -2.19
C PRO A 57 -2.06 14.47 -2.06
N PRO A 58 -1.69 13.57 -1.12
CA PRO A 58 -0.32 13.13 -0.93
C PRO A 58 0.07 12.04 -1.94
N ASP A 59 1.39 11.81 -2.07
CA ASP A 59 1.94 10.70 -2.85
C ASP A 59 1.91 9.37 -2.10
N VAL A 60 1.96 9.41 -0.76
CA VAL A 60 1.90 8.23 0.14
C VAL A 60 1.17 8.58 1.42
N VAL A 61 0.36 7.65 1.92
CA VAL A 61 -0.34 7.75 3.21
C VAL A 61 0.20 6.68 4.17
N PHE A 62 0.66 7.09 5.35
CA PHE A 62 0.84 6.22 6.51
C PHE A 62 -0.39 6.36 7.40
N ALA A 63 -1.11 5.29 7.65
CA ALA A 63 -2.31 5.30 8.48
C ALA A 63 -2.18 4.31 9.64
N ASP A 64 -2.29 4.80 10.86
CA ASP A 64 -2.35 3.97 12.05
C ASP A 64 -3.65 3.16 12.07
N TRP A 65 -3.57 1.94 12.55
CA TRP A 65 -4.72 1.14 12.89
C TRP A 65 -4.56 0.61 14.31
N ALA A 66 -5.26 1.23 15.23
CA ALA A 66 -5.19 0.93 16.66
C ALA A 66 -6.57 1.18 17.31
N PRO A 67 -6.82 0.64 18.50
CA PRO A 67 -7.96 1.07 19.31
C PRO A 67 -7.95 2.58 19.48
N GLY A 68 -9.05 3.24 19.10
CA GLY A 68 -9.18 4.70 19.15
C GLY A 68 -8.74 5.44 17.88
N PHE A 69 -8.15 4.76 16.88
CA PHE A 69 -7.84 5.35 15.58
C PHE A 69 -8.32 4.45 14.43
N ASN A 70 -9.33 4.88 13.71
CA ASN A 70 -9.95 4.11 12.64
C ASN A 70 -9.24 4.30 11.29
N GLY A 71 -7.97 3.90 11.19
CA GLY A 71 -7.24 3.98 9.93
C GLY A 71 -7.81 3.10 8.83
N MET A 72 -8.52 2.02 9.20
CA MET A 72 -9.22 1.18 8.22
C MET A 72 -10.42 1.90 7.61
N GLY A 73 -11.13 2.70 8.39
CA GLY A 73 -12.19 3.58 7.88
C GLY A 73 -11.62 4.64 6.92
N LEU A 74 -10.48 5.24 7.26
CA LEU A 74 -9.77 6.16 6.37
C LEU A 74 -9.37 5.48 5.06
N LEU A 75 -8.78 4.27 5.13
CA LEU A 75 -8.43 3.47 3.95
C LEU A 75 -9.65 3.22 3.06
N GLN A 76 -10.78 2.78 3.64
CA GLN A 76 -12.02 2.54 2.89
C GLN A 76 -12.54 3.82 2.23
N LYS A 77 -12.51 4.94 2.96
CA LYS A 77 -12.97 6.24 2.48
C LYS A 77 -12.11 6.70 1.29
N ILE A 78 -10.77 6.60 1.41
CA ILE A 78 -9.86 6.91 0.31
C ILE A 78 -10.13 6.03 -0.93
N ARG A 79 -10.39 4.74 -0.76
CA ARG A 79 -10.58 3.80 -1.87
C ARG A 79 -11.95 3.89 -2.54
N ARG A 80 -13.01 4.29 -1.81
CA ARG A 80 -14.40 4.09 -2.25
C ARG A 80 -15.26 5.34 -2.27
N ASP A 81 -14.89 6.39 -1.55
CA ASP A 81 -15.68 7.61 -1.53
C ASP A 81 -15.58 8.30 -2.91
N PRO A 82 -16.71 8.67 -3.54
CA PRO A 82 -16.71 9.41 -4.80
C PRO A 82 -15.98 10.75 -4.75
N LYS A 83 -15.82 11.32 -3.55
CA LYS A 83 -15.07 12.56 -3.32
C LYS A 83 -13.56 12.34 -3.22
N SER A 84 -13.07 11.09 -3.23
CA SER A 84 -11.64 10.82 -3.15
C SER A 84 -10.91 11.38 -4.36
N PRO A 85 -9.97 12.32 -4.19
CA PRO A 85 -9.22 12.90 -5.30
C PRO A 85 -8.23 11.90 -5.93
N ASN A 86 -7.75 10.92 -5.15
CA ASN A 86 -6.84 9.87 -5.62
C ASN A 86 -7.11 8.54 -4.90
N PRO A 87 -8.05 7.72 -5.39
CA PRO A 87 -8.32 6.41 -4.80
C PRO A 87 -7.19 5.37 -5.01
N PHE A 88 -6.18 5.71 -5.81
CA PHE A 88 -5.03 4.86 -6.12
C PHE A 88 -3.82 5.14 -5.23
N VAL A 89 -3.85 6.19 -4.41
CA VAL A 89 -2.71 6.56 -3.56
C VAL A 89 -2.20 5.35 -2.77
N PRO A 90 -0.88 5.12 -2.71
CA PRO A 90 -0.32 4.09 -1.85
C PRO A 90 -0.64 4.35 -0.38
N ILE A 91 -1.15 3.31 0.31
CA ILE A 91 -1.48 3.38 1.74
C ILE A 91 -0.72 2.30 2.47
N ILE A 92 0.12 2.72 3.42
CA ILE A 92 0.87 1.87 4.33
C ILE A 92 0.14 1.86 5.67
N ILE A 93 -0.42 0.71 6.05
CA ILE A 93 -1.07 0.55 7.35
C ILE A 93 -0.02 0.26 8.41
N VAL A 94 0.01 1.08 9.45
CA VAL A 94 0.95 0.94 10.58
C VAL A 94 0.15 0.52 11.81
N THR A 95 0.48 -0.62 12.44
CA THR A 95 -0.33 -1.13 13.54
C THR A 95 0.42 -2.08 14.47
N SER A 96 -0.01 -2.14 15.73
CA SER A 96 0.38 -3.21 16.68
C SER A 96 -0.48 -4.49 16.52
N MET A 97 -1.61 -4.41 15.81
CA MET A 97 -2.50 -5.55 15.55
C MET A 97 -2.06 -6.32 14.31
N SER A 98 -0.91 -7.01 14.40
CA SER A 98 -0.23 -7.65 13.27
C SER A 98 -0.57 -9.15 13.10
N ASP A 99 -1.65 -9.63 13.71
CA ASP A 99 -2.08 -11.00 13.49
C ASP A 99 -2.57 -11.22 12.04
N LYS A 100 -2.54 -12.48 11.61
CA LYS A 100 -2.88 -12.86 10.22
C LYS A 100 -4.26 -12.38 9.79
N LYS A 101 -5.25 -12.40 10.67
CA LYS A 101 -6.63 -11.97 10.38
C LYS A 101 -6.67 -10.49 10.05
N ASN A 102 -6.00 -9.67 10.87
CA ASN A 102 -5.94 -8.23 10.68
C ASN A 102 -5.20 -7.84 9.39
N VAL A 103 -4.06 -8.48 9.12
CA VAL A 103 -3.33 -8.27 7.86
C VAL A 103 -4.20 -8.61 6.64
N LEU A 104 -4.93 -9.72 6.69
CA LEU A 104 -5.84 -10.11 5.60
C LEU A 104 -6.99 -9.10 5.44
N THR A 105 -7.55 -8.62 6.55
CA THR A 105 -8.60 -7.59 6.53
C THR A 105 -8.10 -6.30 5.87
N ALA A 106 -6.94 -5.80 6.27
CA ALA A 106 -6.34 -4.59 5.69
C ALA A 106 -6.07 -4.76 4.18
N ARG A 107 -5.53 -5.93 3.78
CA ARG A 107 -5.32 -6.29 2.38
C ARG A 107 -6.65 -6.29 1.59
N ASP A 108 -7.71 -6.86 2.18
CA ASP A 108 -9.01 -6.97 1.53
C ASP A 108 -9.73 -5.62 1.40
N LEU A 109 -9.32 -4.64 2.17
CA LEU A 109 -9.77 -3.25 2.07
C LEU A 109 -8.94 -2.41 1.09
N GLY A 110 -7.85 -2.94 0.54
CA GLY A 110 -7.07 -2.29 -0.51
C GLY A 110 -5.85 -1.53 -0.01
N MET A 111 -5.23 -1.94 1.14
CA MET A 111 -3.92 -1.42 1.53
C MET A 111 -2.87 -1.75 0.49
N THR A 112 -1.84 -0.92 0.40
CA THR A 112 -0.68 -1.19 -0.46
C THR A 112 0.37 -1.99 0.28
N GLU A 113 0.69 -1.62 1.53
CA GLU A 113 1.71 -2.25 2.35
C GLU A 113 1.31 -2.26 3.82
N PHE A 114 1.93 -3.13 4.61
CA PHE A 114 1.65 -3.31 6.03
C PHE A 114 2.93 -3.21 6.85
N LEU A 115 2.90 -2.43 7.93
CA LEU A 115 4.02 -2.20 8.82
C LEU A 115 3.63 -2.50 10.27
N ALA A 116 4.16 -3.59 10.84
CA ALA A 116 3.91 -3.95 12.22
C ALA A 116 4.73 -3.09 13.19
N LYS A 117 4.11 -2.61 14.26
CA LYS A 117 4.78 -1.96 15.41
C LYS A 117 5.32 -3.05 16.37
N PRO A 118 6.57 -2.94 16.87
CA PRO A 118 7.54 -1.89 16.59
C PRO A 118 8.24 -2.09 15.24
N PHE A 119 8.57 -0.99 14.59
CA PHE A 119 9.25 -0.99 13.30
C PHE A 119 10.60 -0.29 13.37
N SER A 120 11.47 -0.62 12.43
CA SER A 120 12.78 0.01 12.23
C SER A 120 12.74 0.99 11.05
N GLN A 121 13.73 1.89 11.01
CA GLN A 121 13.99 2.76 9.86
C GLN A 121 14.08 1.97 8.54
N LYS A 122 14.75 0.81 8.56
CA LYS A 122 14.88 -0.07 7.40
C LYS A 122 13.52 -0.55 6.87
N GLN A 123 12.58 -0.88 7.76
CA GLN A 123 11.25 -1.34 7.34
C GLN A 123 10.43 -0.22 6.71
N ILE A 124 10.49 1.01 7.23
CA ILE A 124 9.85 2.17 6.60
C ILE A 124 10.46 2.41 5.21
N TYR A 125 11.80 2.37 5.07
CA TYR A 125 12.48 2.50 3.78
C TYR A 125 12.01 1.43 2.78
N LEU A 126 11.94 0.17 3.21
CA LEU A 126 11.49 -0.93 2.36
C LEU A 126 10.02 -0.74 1.91
N GLY A 127 9.15 -0.28 2.79
CA GLY A 127 7.76 0.05 2.46
C GLY A 127 7.66 1.13 1.39
N LEU A 128 8.39 2.24 1.56
CA LEU A 128 8.47 3.32 0.57
C LEU A 128 9.05 2.84 -0.76
N ARG A 129 10.10 2.01 -0.70
CA ARG A 129 10.71 1.46 -1.90
C ARG A 129 9.76 0.55 -2.68
N ILE A 130 9.01 -0.32 -2.00
CA ILE A 130 8.01 -1.19 -2.65
C ILE A 130 6.96 -0.34 -3.37
N VAL A 131 6.51 0.73 -2.74
CA VAL A 131 5.55 1.67 -3.33
C VAL A 131 6.12 2.35 -4.57
N ALA A 132 7.40 2.75 -4.56
CA ALA A 132 8.05 3.47 -5.65
C ALA A 132 8.48 2.55 -6.80
N GLU A 133 9.03 1.36 -6.49
CA GLU A 133 9.59 0.44 -7.50
C GLU A 133 8.57 -0.47 -8.15
N GLN A 134 7.51 -0.81 -7.41
CA GLN A 134 6.55 -1.82 -7.83
C GLN A 134 5.11 -1.30 -7.70
N PRO A 135 4.74 -0.27 -8.47
CA PRO A 135 3.35 0.15 -8.51
C PRO A 135 2.51 -1.04 -8.96
N ARG A 136 1.70 -1.56 -8.06
CA ARG A 136 0.80 -2.67 -8.37
C ARG A 136 -0.36 -2.14 -9.19
N ALA A 137 -0.71 -2.82 -10.27
CA ALA A 137 -1.95 -2.55 -10.98
C ALA A 137 -3.13 -2.64 -10.00
N PHE A 138 -4.07 -1.71 -10.09
CA PHE A 138 -5.28 -1.76 -9.29
C PHE A 138 -6.33 -2.63 -9.98
N ILE A 139 -7.02 -3.43 -9.19
CA ILE A 139 -8.09 -4.31 -9.66
C ILE A 139 -9.40 -3.86 -9.02
N LYS A 140 -10.44 -3.74 -9.85
CA LYS A 140 -11.81 -3.53 -9.41
C LYS A 140 -12.62 -4.80 -9.70
N THR A 141 -13.13 -5.43 -8.67
CA THR A 141 -14.11 -6.51 -8.75
C THR A 141 -15.27 -6.14 -7.84
N GLY A 142 -16.47 -6.70 -8.00
CA GLY A 142 -17.70 -6.30 -7.29
C GLY A 142 -17.51 -5.64 -5.92
N ASN A 143 -16.87 -6.34 -4.98
CA ASN A 143 -16.66 -5.85 -3.60
C ASN A 143 -15.23 -5.43 -3.27
N PHE A 144 -14.29 -5.48 -4.22
CA PHE A 144 -12.88 -5.14 -3.98
C PHE A 144 -12.42 -4.04 -4.93
N PHE A 145 -11.72 -3.04 -4.38
CA PHE A 145 -10.94 -2.07 -5.12
C PHE A 145 -9.61 -1.84 -4.39
N GLY A 146 -8.50 -2.11 -5.06
CA GLY A 146 -7.17 -1.98 -4.48
C GLY A 146 -6.07 -2.61 -5.34
N PRO A 147 -4.82 -2.58 -4.85
CA PRO A 147 -3.69 -3.18 -5.55
C PRO A 147 -3.90 -4.69 -5.78
N ASP A 148 -3.44 -5.20 -6.93
CA ASP A 148 -3.50 -6.64 -7.24
C ASP A 148 -2.80 -7.45 -6.14
N ARG A 149 -3.53 -8.42 -5.58
CA ARG A 149 -3.07 -9.28 -4.48
C ARG A 149 -2.20 -10.43 -4.96
N ARG A 150 -2.17 -10.69 -6.28
CA ARG A 150 -1.42 -11.79 -6.85
C ARG A 150 0.05 -11.40 -6.88
N HIS A 151 0.89 -12.09 -6.12
CA HIS A 151 2.32 -12.05 -6.35
C HIS A 151 2.59 -12.69 -7.72
N ARG A 152 2.63 -11.88 -8.77
CA ARG A 152 3.32 -12.33 -9.99
C ARG A 152 4.81 -12.37 -9.65
N ASN A 153 5.30 -13.56 -9.30
CA ASN A 153 6.70 -13.84 -9.47
C ASN A 153 6.98 -13.61 -10.95
N LEU A 154 7.58 -12.49 -11.30
CA LEU A 154 8.27 -12.32 -12.56
C LEU A 154 9.53 -13.19 -12.50
N GLY A 155 9.32 -14.50 -12.29
CA GLY A 155 10.33 -15.53 -12.31
C GLY A 155 10.58 -15.90 -13.74
N VAL A 156 11.80 -15.58 -14.19
CA VAL A 156 12.59 -16.34 -15.18
C VAL A 156 11.74 -17.27 -16.07
N GLN A 157 11.51 -16.83 -17.30
CA GLN A 157 11.10 -17.73 -18.38
C GLN A 157 12.14 -18.86 -18.50
N LYS A 158 11.86 -19.98 -17.86
CA LYS A 158 12.50 -21.25 -18.24
C LYS A 158 11.94 -21.63 -19.61
N ASN A 159 12.70 -21.33 -20.67
CA ASN A 159 12.53 -21.97 -21.96
C ASN A 159 12.54 -23.48 -21.77
N ARG A 160 11.37 -24.07 -21.72
CA ARG A 160 11.20 -25.50 -21.98
C ARG A 160 10.76 -25.66 -23.44
N ARG A 161 11.72 -25.80 -24.34
CA ARG A 161 11.52 -26.57 -25.57
C ARG A 161 11.48 -28.03 -25.17
N GLY A 162 10.48 -28.74 -25.64
CA GLY A 162 10.50 -30.22 -25.70
C GLY A 162 9.16 -30.84 -25.36
N GLU A 163 8.46 -31.30 -26.41
CA GLU A 163 7.63 -32.50 -26.51
C GLU A 163 6.39 -32.60 -25.63
N GLY A 164 5.21 -32.46 -26.17
CA GLY A 164 4.47 -33.49 -26.92
C GLY A 164 3.51 -34.26 -26.02
N ASN A 165 2.25 -34.05 -26.09
CA ASN A 165 1.16 -34.98 -26.38
C ASN A 165 -0.16 -34.67 -25.61
N ASN A 166 -1.19 -34.56 -26.41
CA ASN A 166 -2.62 -34.90 -26.23
C ASN A 166 -3.19 -35.20 -24.83
N ASN A 167 -4.24 -34.49 -24.39
CA ASN A 167 -5.65 -34.95 -24.50
C ASN A 167 -6.66 -34.01 -23.82
N GLN A 168 -7.71 -33.73 -24.59
CA GLN A 168 -9.13 -33.56 -24.25
C GLN A 168 -9.61 -32.83 -23.00
N SER A 169 -10.27 -31.72 -23.31
CA SER A 169 -11.63 -31.31 -22.87
C SER A 169 -12.08 -31.56 -21.42
N VAL A 170 -12.50 -30.54 -20.73
CA VAL A 170 -13.86 -30.35 -20.21
C VAL A 170 -14.12 -28.88 -19.91
N ALA A 171 -15.35 -28.47 -20.20
CA ALA A 171 -15.90 -27.14 -20.17
C ALA A 171 -16.12 -26.58 -18.74
N GLY A 172 -16.20 -25.24 -18.69
CA GLY A 172 -17.10 -24.52 -17.79
C GLY A 172 -16.48 -24.12 -16.47
N ASP A 173 -16.21 -22.80 -16.35
CA ASP A 173 -16.71 -22.07 -15.21
C ASP A 173 -16.51 -20.57 -15.44
N ASP A 174 -17.59 -19.84 -15.23
CA ASP A 174 -17.72 -18.39 -15.36
C ASP A 174 -16.68 -17.68 -14.46
N ALA A 175 -15.64 -17.16 -15.09
CA ALA A 175 -14.73 -16.24 -14.40
C ALA A 175 -15.36 -14.85 -14.35
N PRO A 176 -15.45 -14.19 -13.19
CA PRO A 176 -15.92 -12.82 -13.12
C PRO A 176 -14.96 -11.91 -13.89
N THR A 177 -15.52 -11.08 -14.74
CA THR A 177 -14.79 -10.11 -15.56
C THR A 177 -13.95 -9.19 -14.66
N THR A 178 -12.62 -9.38 -14.69
CA THR A 178 -11.68 -8.57 -13.93
C THR A 178 -11.24 -7.40 -14.80
N ASN A 179 -11.69 -6.19 -14.46
CA ASN A 179 -11.17 -4.98 -15.11
C ASN A 179 -9.87 -4.58 -14.43
N VAL A 180 -8.78 -4.59 -15.20
CA VAL A 180 -7.47 -4.06 -14.79
C VAL A 180 -7.45 -2.58 -15.15
N ILE A 181 -7.23 -1.72 -14.16
CA ILE A 181 -7.03 -0.28 -14.33
C ILE A 181 -5.53 -0.03 -14.16
N ILE A 182 -4.93 0.53 -15.17
CA ILE A 182 -3.50 0.91 -15.20
C ILE A 182 -3.35 2.32 -14.64
#